data_ec5be5c5f795027b3334238fe706273d
#
_entry.id   ec5be5c5f795027b3334238fe706273d
#
_cell.length_a   1.000
_cell.length_b   1.000
_cell.length_c   1.000
_cell.angle_alpha   90.00
_cell.angle_beta   90.00
_cell.angle_gamma   90.00
#
_symmetry.space_group_name_H-M   'P 1'
#
loop_
_entity.id
_entity.type
_entity.pdbx_description
1 polymer ?
#
loop_
_entity_poly.entity_id
_entity_poly.type
_entity_poly.pdbx_seq_one_letter_code
_entity_poly.pdbx_strand_id
1 'polypeptide(L)'
;MNWKKKYGGVALIIAAAVTLQACDQKVADTTQASQKLAEPITVKHALGTTVIDHLPQRVAVLDMNEADFLDQLNVPIMGMPKDYVPHFLEKYKKDAQIQDLGAIVQPNMERIYALKPDLILMTPLHVNQYQELSKIAPTIHYDINFNNSESNHIGLVKDHMMTLGKI
;
A
#
# COMPACT_ATOMS: atom_id res chain seq x y z
N MET A 1 -71.73 56.71 12.15
CA MET A 1 -70.89 57.47 13.10
C MET A 1 -69.47 57.05 12.93
N ASN A 2 -68.64 57.98 12.56
CA ASN A 2 -67.24 57.86 12.17
C ASN A 2 -66.36 57.19 13.23
N TRP A 3 -65.34 56.43 12.80
CA TRP A 3 -63.95 56.76 13.14
C TRP A 3 -62.97 56.01 12.22
N LYS A 4 -62.21 56.80 11.49
CA LYS A 4 -60.97 56.41 10.82
C LYS A 4 -59.87 56.27 11.88
N LYS A 5 -59.05 55.19 11.79
CA LYS A 5 -57.65 55.27 12.23
C LYS A 5 -56.77 54.50 11.25
N LYS A 6 -55.93 55.32 10.67
CA LYS A 6 -54.75 54.90 9.88
C LYS A 6 -53.72 54.26 10.78
N TYR A 7 -53.17 53.16 10.41
CA TYR A 7 -51.82 52.81 10.85
C TYR A 7 -51.05 52.38 9.61
N GLY A 8 -49.94 53.13 9.42
CA GLY A 8 -49.02 52.95 8.36
C GLY A 8 -48.24 51.66 8.53
N GLY A 9 -48.09 50.98 7.45
CA GLY A 9 -47.27 49.78 7.37
C GLY A 9 -45.79 50.15 7.27
N VAL A 10 -44.99 49.50 8.06
CA VAL A 10 -43.56 49.39 7.83
C VAL A 10 -43.32 48.03 7.24
N ALA A 11 -43.05 48.03 5.96
CA ALA A 11 -42.64 46.83 5.26
C ALA A 11 -41.17 46.54 5.62
N LEU A 12 -40.98 45.50 6.42
CA LEU A 12 -39.63 45.02 6.74
C LEU A 12 -39.21 44.04 5.62
N ILE A 13 -38.37 44.50 4.72
CA ILE A 13 -37.75 43.64 3.69
C ILE A 13 -36.61 42.91 4.38
N ILE A 14 -36.84 41.63 4.68
CA ILE A 14 -35.77 40.72 5.11
C ILE A 14 -35.10 40.21 3.86
N ALA A 15 -33.95 40.79 3.52
CA ALA A 15 -33.07 40.22 2.50
C ALA A 15 -32.40 38.98 3.07
N ALA A 16 -32.90 37.81 2.68
CA ALA A 16 -32.22 36.55 2.96
C ALA A 16 -30.97 36.44 2.08
N ALA A 17 -29.82 36.75 2.64
CA ALA A 17 -28.54 36.46 2.02
C ALA A 17 -28.32 34.95 2.09
N VAL A 18 -28.60 34.27 1.00
CA VAL A 18 -28.18 32.85 0.80
C VAL A 18 -26.67 32.83 0.55
N THR A 19 -25.90 32.63 1.59
CA THR A 19 -24.48 32.30 1.46
C THR A 19 -24.39 30.88 0.93
N LEU A 20 -24.08 30.72 -0.36
CA LEU A 20 -23.61 29.47 -0.92
C LEU A 20 -22.22 29.19 -0.29
N GLN A 21 -22.20 28.40 0.77
CA GLN A 21 -20.99 27.75 1.20
C GLN A 21 -20.74 26.62 0.19
N ALA A 22 -19.89 26.92 -0.80
CA ALA A 22 -19.23 25.90 -1.57
C ALA A 22 -18.36 25.10 -0.58
N CYS A 23 -18.86 23.93 -0.17
CA CYS A 23 -18.02 22.92 0.45
C CYS A 23 -17.01 22.47 -0.62
N ASP A 24 -15.85 23.10 -0.58
CA ASP A 24 -14.64 22.55 -1.18
C ASP A 24 -14.34 21.26 -0.39
N GLN A 25 -14.90 20.15 -0.85
CA GLN A 25 -14.49 18.83 -0.39
C GLN A 25 -13.08 18.61 -0.94
N LYS A 26 -12.11 19.20 -0.27
CA LYS A 26 -10.74 18.76 -0.33
C LYS A 26 -10.78 17.29 0.08
N VAL A 27 -10.75 16.41 -0.92
CA VAL A 27 -10.46 15.00 -0.70
C VAL A 27 -9.16 15.00 0.09
N ALA A 28 -9.27 14.78 1.39
CA ALA A 28 -8.10 14.58 2.22
C ALA A 28 -7.47 13.30 1.66
N ASP A 29 -6.39 13.48 0.92
CA ASP A 29 -5.44 12.43 0.63
C ASP A 29 -4.91 12.00 2.01
N THR A 30 -5.58 11.00 2.60
CA THR A 30 -5.20 10.44 3.89
C THR A 30 -4.00 9.53 3.62
N THR A 31 -2.93 10.12 3.15
CA THR A 31 -1.61 9.50 3.25
C THR A 31 -1.31 9.48 4.75
N GLN A 32 -1.71 8.41 5.43
CA GLN A 32 -1.24 8.16 6.79
C GLN A 32 0.28 8.22 6.71
N ALA A 33 0.86 9.23 7.36
CA ALA A 33 2.31 9.31 7.46
C ALA A 33 2.79 8.01 8.11
N SER A 34 3.59 7.23 7.40
CA SER A 34 4.11 5.96 7.91
C SER A 34 4.88 6.24 9.20
N GLN A 35 4.61 5.43 10.22
CA GLN A 35 5.22 5.59 11.52
C GLN A 35 6.72 5.32 11.42
N LYS A 36 7.54 6.29 11.82
CA LYS A 36 9.00 6.12 11.87
C LYS A 36 9.36 5.07 12.93
N LEU A 37 10.21 4.14 12.58
CA LEU A 37 10.74 3.14 13.51
C LEU A 37 11.72 3.80 14.50
N ALA A 38 11.74 3.31 15.73
CA ALA A 38 12.69 3.78 16.75
C ALA A 38 14.14 3.51 16.31
N GLU A 39 14.36 2.37 15.67
CA GLU A 39 15.63 1.99 15.04
C GLU A 39 15.34 1.45 13.64
N PRO A 40 16.10 1.88 12.60
CA PRO A 40 15.95 1.33 11.26
C PRO A 40 16.27 -0.16 11.22
N ILE A 41 15.47 -0.92 10.48
CA ILE A 41 15.70 -2.34 10.25
C ILE A 41 16.57 -2.49 9.01
N THR A 42 17.70 -3.16 9.15
CA THR A 42 18.62 -3.45 8.05
C THR A 42 18.48 -4.89 7.63
N VAL A 43 18.03 -5.11 6.39
CA VAL A 43 17.86 -6.42 5.78
C VAL A 43 18.97 -6.65 4.78
N LYS A 44 19.82 -7.64 5.03
CA LYS A 44 20.85 -8.10 4.08
C LYS A 44 20.27 -9.21 3.22
N HIS A 45 20.46 -9.12 1.92
CA HIS A 45 20.01 -10.10 0.94
C HIS A 45 21.01 -10.26 -0.21
N ALA A 46 20.82 -11.24 -1.08
CA ALA A 46 21.82 -11.58 -2.12
C ALA A 46 22.13 -10.43 -3.09
N LEU A 47 21.23 -9.47 -3.29
CA LEU A 47 21.43 -8.35 -4.21
C LEU A 47 21.88 -7.06 -3.51
N GLY A 48 22.01 -7.07 -2.18
CA GLY A 48 22.45 -5.89 -1.44
C GLY A 48 21.94 -5.81 -0.01
N THR A 49 21.71 -4.58 0.41
CA THR A 49 21.20 -4.27 1.76
C THR A 49 20.09 -3.25 1.64
N THR A 50 18.95 -3.55 2.25
CA THR A 50 17.81 -2.65 2.30
C THR A 50 17.61 -2.13 3.71
N VAL A 51 17.47 -0.82 3.86
CA VAL A 51 17.19 -0.17 5.14
C VAL A 51 15.73 0.28 5.14
N ILE A 52 15.01 -0.09 6.19
CA ILE A 52 13.60 0.27 6.43
C ILE A 52 13.58 1.11 7.70
N ASP A 53 13.22 2.37 7.57
CA ASP A 53 13.21 3.35 8.67
C ASP A 53 11.79 3.76 9.10
N HIS A 54 10.78 3.30 8.34
CA HIS A 54 9.37 3.50 8.65
C HIS A 54 8.61 2.17 8.57
N LEU A 55 7.55 2.05 9.37
CA LEU A 55 6.64 0.90 9.28
C LEU A 55 5.93 0.93 7.93
N PRO A 56 6.12 -0.10 7.06
CA PRO A 56 5.51 -0.11 5.75
C PRO A 56 3.98 -0.14 5.81
N GLN A 57 3.35 0.67 4.99
CA GLN A 57 1.90 0.78 4.88
C GLN A 57 1.39 0.43 3.48
N ARG A 58 2.29 0.42 2.51
CA ARG A 58 1.98 0.26 1.09
C ARG A 58 2.91 -0.79 0.47
N VAL A 59 2.71 -2.03 0.86
CA VAL A 59 3.58 -3.12 0.42
C VAL A 59 3.15 -3.63 -0.95
N ALA A 60 4.10 -3.66 -1.88
CA ALA A 60 3.98 -4.35 -3.16
C ALA A 60 4.70 -5.71 -3.07
N VAL A 61 4.00 -6.79 -3.38
CA VAL A 61 4.59 -8.12 -3.47
C VAL A 61 4.60 -8.60 -4.91
N LEU A 62 5.69 -9.18 -5.37
CA LEU A 62 5.83 -9.64 -6.76
C LEU A 62 5.83 -11.16 -6.87
N ASP A 63 5.59 -11.87 -5.77
CA ASP A 63 5.60 -13.32 -5.69
C ASP A 63 4.54 -13.85 -4.72
N MET A 64 4.02 -15.05 -4.98
CA MET A 64 2.96 -15.64 -4.15
C MET A 64 3.45 -16.14 -2.80
N ASN A 65 4.73 -16.52 -2.67
CA ASN A 65 5.29 -16.90 -1.37
C ASN A 65 5.39 -15.68 -0.45
N GLU A 66 5.82 -14.54 -0.98
CA GLU A 66 5.86 -13.29 -0.24
C GLU A 66 4.45 -12.85 0.18
N ALA A 67 3.46 -13.02 -0.72
CA ALA A 67 2.07 -12.72 -0.40
C ALA A 67 1.53 -13.62 0.73
N ASP A 68 1.89 -14.91 0.74
CA ASP A 68 1.52 -15.84 1.81
C ASP A 68 2.17 -15.45 3.15
N PHE A 69 3.45 -15.11 3.15
CA PHE A 69 4.11 -14.63 4.37
C PHE A 69 3.45 -13.40 4.96
N LEU A 70 3.12 -12.42 4.13
CA LEU A 70 2.42 -11.22 4.61
C LEU A 70 0.99 -11.53 5.10
N ASP A 71 0.31 -12.47 4.44
CA ASP A 71 -1.01 -12.93 4.88
C ASP A 71 -0.96 -13.56 6.27
N GLN A 72 0.01 -14.45 6.53
CA GLN A 72 0.21 -15.08 7.83
C GLN A 72 0.59 -14.07 8.92
N LEU A 73 1.28 -13.00 8.56
CA LEU A 73 1.68 -11.93 9.47
C LEU A 73 0.62 -10.83 9.62
N ASN A 74 -0.49 -10.91 8.88
CA ASN A 74 -1.53 -9.88 8.80
C ASN A 74 -1.00 -8.50 8.35
N VAL A 75 0.02 -8.49 7.51
CA VAL A 75 0.57 -7.26 6.92
C VAL A 75 -0.22 -6.91 5.66
N PRO A 76 -0.73 -5.67 5.51
CA PRO A 76 -1.51 -5.29 4.36
C PRO A 76 -0.71 -5.34 3.04
N ILE A 77 -1.29 -5.98 2.03
CA ILE A 77 -0.79 -5.98 0.65
C ILE A 77 -1.57 -4.94 -0.14
N MET A 78 -0.88 -4.00 -0.79
CA MET A 78 -1.53 -2.98 -1.62
C MET A 78 -1.52 -3.30 -3.11
N GLY A 79 -0.59 -4.15 -3.54
CA GLY A 79 -0.51 -4.60 -4.92
C GLY A 79 0.24 -5.92 -5.05
N MET A 80 -0.20 -6.75 -6.00
CA MET A 80 0.44 -8.02 -6.34
C MET A 80 0.05 -8.45 -7.76
N PRO A 81 0.80 -9.35 -8.43
CA PRO A 81 0.33 -10.03 -9.63
C PRO A 81 -0.96 -10.81 -9.34
N LYS A 82 -1.94 -10.76 -10.24
CA LYS A 82 -3.21 -11.48 -10.08
C LYS A 82 -3.34 -12.71 -10.99
N ASP A 83 -2.28 -13.05 -11.70
CA ASP A 83 -2.13 -14.31 -12.38
C ASP A 83 -1.59 -15.41 -11.43
N TYR A 84 -1.89 -16.67 -11.69
CA TYR A 84 -1.43 -17.83 -10.92
C TYR A 84 -1.62 -17.75 -9.39
N VAL A 85 -2.60 -16.98 -8.92
CA VAL A 85 -2.89 -16.85 -7.50
C VAL A 85 -3.43 -18.16 -6.95
N PRO A 86 -2.76 -18.78 -5.94
CA PRO A 86 -3.21 -20.03 -5.35
C PRO A 86 -4.52 -19.85 -4.58
N HIS A 87 -5.27 -20.95 -4.42
CA HIS A 87 -6.59 -20.94 -3.82
C HIS A 87 -6.64 -20.27 -2.44
N PHE A 88 -5.65 -20.47 -1.60
CA PHE A 88 -5.61 -19.92 -0.25
C PHE A 88 -5.35 -18.39 -0.21
N LEU A 89 -4.88 -17.81 -1.32
CA LEU A 89 -4.73 -16.35 -1.49
C LEU A 89 -5.83 -15.73 -2.38
N GLU A 90 -6.85 -16.50 -2.77
CA GLU A 90 -7.87 -16.04 -3.73
C GLU A 90 -8.61 -14.78 -3.27
N LYS A 91 -8.68 -14.52 -1.97
CA LYS A 91 -9.22 -13.29 -1.40
C LYS A 91 -8.55 -12.05 -1.99
N TYR A 92 -7.23 -12.05 -2.17
CA TYR A 92 -6.47 -10.94 -2.76
C TYR A 92 -6.75 -10.76 -4.25
N LYS A 93 -6.95 -11.86 -4.98
CA LYS A 93 -7.32 -11.79 -6.39
C LYS A 93 -8.67 -11.12 -6.60
N LYS A 94 -9.63 -11.38 -5.71
CA LYS A 94 -11.00 -10.86 -5.77
C LYS A 94 -11.13 -9.44 -5.21
N ASP A 95 -10.21 -9.02 -4.37
CA ASP A 95 -10.24 -7.70 -3.76
C ASP A 95 -9.90 -6.62 -4.81
N ALA A 96 -10.85 -5.70 -5.03
CA ALA A 96 -10.68 -4.58 -5.95
C ALA A 96 -9.74 -3.49 -5.41
N GLN A 97 -9.45 -3.47 -4.10
CA GLN A 97 -8.52 -2.52 -3.49
C GLN A 97 -7.07 -2.92 -3.71
N ILE A 98 -6.81 -4.21 -3.95
CA ILE A 98 -5.48 -4.70 -4.26
C ILE A 98 -5.17 -4.43 -5.73
N GLN A 99 -4.15 -3.64 -5.99
CA GLN A 99 -3.73 -3.29 -7.34
C GLN A 99 -3.13 -4.52 -8.05
N ASP A 100 -3.57 -4.79 -9.28
CA ASP A 100 -2.94 -5.78 -10.13
C ASP A 100 -1.62 -5.23 -10.70
N LEU A 101 -0.51 -5.87 -10.35
CA LEU A 101 0.84 -5.46 -10.77
C LEU A 101 1.33 -6.15 -12.05
N GLY A 102 0.45 -6.84 -12.76
CA GLY A 102 0.79 -7.53 -14.02
C GLY A 102 1.11 -9.01 -13.84
N ALA A 103 1.94 -9.57 -14.72
CA ALA A 103 2.29 -10.98 -14.66
C ALA A 103 3.41 -11.24 -13.65
N ILE A 104 3.33 -12.39 -12.96
CA ILE A 104 4.34 -12.80 -11.96
C ILE A 104 5.77 -12.86 -12.53
N VAL A 105 5.91 -13.25 -13.80
CA VAL A 105 7.23 -13.33 -14.46
C VAL A 105 7.68 -12.01 -15.08
N GLN A 106 6.76 -11.08 -15.30
CA GLN A 106 7.02 -9.78 -15.90
C GLN A 106 6.09 -8.73 -15.28
N PRO A 107 6.45 -8.23 -14.09
CA PRO A 107 5.65 -7.21 -13.41
C PRO A 107 5.60 -5.91 -14.23
N ASN A 108 4.48 -5.21 -14.12
CA ASN A 108 4.26 -3.93 -14.78
C ASN A 108 4.87 -2.79 -13.96
N MET A 109 6.03 -2.30 -14.39
CA MET A 109 6.79 -1.27 -13.67
C MET A 109 6.02 0.05 -13.52
N GLU A 110 5.19 0.41 -14.51
CA GLU A 110 4.37 1.64 -14.44
C GLU A 110 3.30 1.53 -13.34
N ARG A 111 2.66 0.36 -13.22
CA ARG A 111 1.68 0.09 -12.16
C ARG A 111 2.34 0.09 -10.78
N ILE A 112 3.54 -0.50 -10.66
CA ILE A 112 4.30 -0.48 -9.40
C ILE A 112 4.66 0.95 -9.03
N TYR A 113 5.15 1.74 -9.98
CA TYR A 113 5.46 3.15 -9.76
C TYR A 113 4.22 3.97 -9.36
N ALA A 114 3.09 3.74 -10.04
CA ALA A 114 1.82 4.42 -9.76
C ALA A 114 1.25 4.04 -8.39
N LEU A 115 1.51 2.83 -7.91
CA LEU A 115 1.12 2.35 -6.57
C LEU A 115 1.81 3.17 -5.47
N LYS A 116 3.00 3.75 -5.74
CA LYS A 116 3.83 4.45 -4.74
C LYS A 116 4.05 3.58 -3.48
N PRO A 117 4.62 2.38 -3.63
CA PRO A 117 4.87 1.52 -2.49
C PRO A 117 5.94 2.14 -1.58
N ASP A 118 5.93 1.74 -0.32
CA ASP A 118 6.98 2.04 0.66
C ASP A 118 7.85 0.82 0.99
N LEU A 119 7.45 -0.35 0.47
CA LEU A 119 8.24 -1.57 0.47
C LEU A 119 7.88 -2.43 -0.74
N ILE A 120 8.89 -3.04 -1.36
CA ILE A 120 8.73 -4.03 -2.43
C ILE A 120 9.37 -5.34 -2.00
N LEU A 121 8.62 -6.44 -2.10
CA LEU A 121 9.12 -7.80 -1.88
C LEU A 121 9.22 -8.53 -3.21
N MET A 122 10.38 -9.09 -3.49
CA MET A 122 10.67 -9.78 -4.75
C MET A 122 11.48 -11.05 -4.54
N THR A 123 11.45 -11.94 -5.54
CA THR A 123 12.14 -13.22 -5.56
C THR A 123 13.15 -13.30 -6.72
N PRO A 124 13.89 -14.42 -6.88
CA PRO A 124 14.86 -14.58 -7.96
C PRO A 124 14.31 -14.36 -9.38
N LEU A 125 13.01 -14.49 -9.60
CA LEU A 125 12.36 -14.20 -10.88
C LEU A 125 12.60 -12.76 -11.36
N HIS A 126 12.84 -11.83 -10.44
CA HIS A 126 12.87 -10.38 -10.69
C HIS A 126 14.28 -9.79 -10.55
N VAL A 127 15.33 -10.59 -10.51
CA VAL A 127 16.73 -10.14 -10.31
C VAL A 127 17.11 -9.04 -11.31
N ASN A 128 16.70 -9.18 -12.57
CA ASN A 128 16.99 -8.22 -13.62
C ASN A 128 16.28 -6.86 -13.42
N GLN A 129 15.17 -6.84 -12.67
CA GLN A 129 14.41 -5.62 -12.37
C GLN A 129 14.82 -4.97 -11.05
N TYR A 130 15.68 -5.61 -10.24
CA TYR A 130 16.04 -5.13 -8.90
C TYR A 130 16.51 -3.67 -8.88
N GLN A 131 17.35 -3.28 -9.83
CA GLN A 131 17.87 -1.91 -9.93
C GLN A 131 16.78 -0.86 -10.18
N GLU A 132 15.75 -1.23 -10.95
CA GLU A 132 14.63 -0.34 -11.25
C GLU A 132 13.65 -0.29 -10.07
N LEU A 133 13.33 -1.45 -9.49
CA LEU A 133 12.47 -1.55 -8.31
C LEU A 133 13.03 -0.76 -7.13
N SER A 134 14.34 -0.88 -6.89
CA SER A 134 15.02 -0.17 -5.80
C SER A 134 15.06 1.36 -5.96
N LYS A 135 14.78 1.89 -7.17
CA LYS A 135 14.59 3.32 -7.38
C LYS A 135 13.17 3.79 -7.02
N ILE A 136 12.21 2.85 -6.98
CA ILE A 136 10.81 3.14 -6.65
C ILE A 136 10.63 3.15 -5.13
N ALA A 137 11.12 2.10 -4.45
CA ALA A 137 10.99 1.94 -3.00
C ALA A 137 12.08 0.99 -2.44
N PRO A 138 12.32 0.99 -1.12
CA PRO A 138 13.08 -0.06 -0.46
C PRO A 138 12.62 -1.43 -0.95
N THR A 139 13.56 -2.23 -1.46
CA THR A 139 13.27 -3.53 -2.09
C THR A 139 14.03 -4.63 -1.40
N ILE A 140 13.33 -5.65 -0.92
CA ILE A 140 13.90 -6.85 -0.33
C ILE A 140 13.84 -7.97 -1.37
N HIS A 141 15.00 -8.56 -1.65
CA HIS A 141 15.11 -9.76 -2.45
C HIS A 141 15.24 -10.96 -1.53
N TYR A 142 14.31 -11.89 -1.63
CA TYR A 142 14.38 -13.12 -0.87
C TYR A 142 14.56 -14.33 -1.78
N ASP A 143 15.62 -15.06 -1.55
CA ASP A 143 15.99 -16.24 -2.34
C ASP A 143 15.88 -17.51 -1.50
N ILE A 144 14.65 -18.06 -1.42
CA ILE A 144 14.45 -19.43 -0.99
C ILE A 144 14.32 -20.30 -2.24
N ASN A 145 15.41 -20.86 -2.69
CA ASN A 145 15.34 -21.84 -3.75
C ASN A 145 15.96 -23.17 -3.29
N PHE A 146 15.56 -24.26 -3.93
CA PHE A 146 16.02 -25.61 -3.59
C PHE A 146 17.52 -25.78 -3.70
N ASN A 147 18.16 -25.11 -4.65
CA ASN A 147 19.58 -25.28 -4.91
C ASN A 147 20.47 -24.71 -3.81
N ASN A 148 20.04 -23.61 -3.16
CA ASN A 148 20.81 -22.94 -2.12
C ASN A 148 20.30 -23.23 -0.69
N SER A 149 19.16 -23.89 -0.55
CA SER A 149 18.51 -24.15 0.73
C SER A 149 18.35 -25.63 1.10
N GLU A 150 18.91 -26.56 0.29
CA GLU A 150 18.71 -28.00 0.46
C GLU A 150 18.99 -28.52 1.87
N SER A 151 20.02 -27.99 2.55
CA SER A 151 20.37 -28.40 3.90
C SER A 151 19.67 -27.63 5.02
N ASN A 152 19.05 -26.48 4.73
CA ASN A 152 18.47 -25.60 5.74
C ASN A 152 17.24 -24.81 5.27
N HIS A 153 16.42 -25.41 4.43
CA HIS A 153 15.24 -24.73 3.84
C HIS A 153 14.31 -24.16 4.91
N ILE A 154 13.97 -24.94 5.92
CA ILE A 154 13.09 -24.53 7.02
C ILE A 154 13.69 -23.36 7.81
N GLY A 155 15.02 -23.39 8.05
CA GLY A 155 15.73 -22.30 8.71
C GLY A 155 15.62 -20.99 7.93
N LEU A 156 15.84 -21.04 6.62
CA LEU A 156 15.73 -19.86 5.75
C LEU A 156 14.30 -19.30 5.72
N VAL A 157 13.29 -20.16 5.60
CA VAL A 157 11.88 -19.74 5.67
C VAL A 157 11.57 -19.04 7.00
N LYS A 158 12.01 -19.66 8.11
CA LYS A 158 11.80 -19.09 9.45
C LYS A 158 12.50 -17.73 9.62
N ASP A 159 13.75 -17.61 9.17
CA ASP A 159 14.51 -16.37 9.27
C ASP A 159 13.86 -15.25 8.44
N HIS A 160 13.32 -15.59 7.27
CA HIS A 160 12.57 -14.63 6.44
C HIS A 160 11.30 -14.18 7.14
N MET A 161 10.47 -15.11 7.62
CA MET A 161 9.27 -14.80 8.39
C MET A 161 9.57 -13.92 9.60
N MET A 162 10.66 -14.21 10.33
CA MET A 162 11.08 -13.39 11.48
C MET A 162 11.56 -12.01 11.05
N THR A 163 12.12 -11.87 9.87
CA THR A 163 12.54 -10.58 9.31
C THR A 163 11.31 -9.75 8.94
N LEU A 164 10.37 -10.34 8.21
CA LEU A 164 9.11 -9.67 7.85
C LEU A 164 8.27 -9.31 9.08
N GLY A 165 8.28 -10.13 10.12
CA GLY A 165 7.55 -9.88 11.36
C GLY A 165 8.11 -8.72 12.22
N LYS A 166 9.24 -8.14 11.83
CA LYS A 166 9.81 -6.93 12.46
C LYS A 166 9.38 -5.65 11.77
N ILE A 167 8.91 -5.75 10.56
CA ILE A 167 8.43 -4.68 9.70
C ILE A 167 6.92 -4.68 9.57
#